data_cbe42051708b8aef5614b5fd936cbf97
#
_entry.id   cbe42051708b8aef5614b5fd936cbf97
#
_cell.length_a   1.000
_cell.length_b   1.000
_cell.length_c   1.000
_cell.angle_alpha   90.00
_cell.angle_beta   90.00
_cell.angle_gamma   90.00
#
_symmetry.space_group_name_H-M   'P 1'
#
loop_
_entity.id
_entity.type
_entity.pdbx_description
1 polymer ?
#
loop_
_entity_poly.entity_id
_entity_poly.type
_entity_poly.pdbx_seq_one_letter_code
_entity_poly.pdbx_strand_id
1 'polypeptide(L)'
;MSRREEPARARSANSPWAPLGHRQFLVLWTTMFAAFVGSTISDSAAAWLMTTLASSPVQVALVQSAMMMPVLLLGLPAGALADLIDRRSILIATQVWVTLVALALFAATLAGKLTAELLLALTFANGVGIALRMPVMAALTPELVPRTELGRAVGLSGVAMNGSRIVGPMLAGVLLGWLGGAWVFLVYAAISVAVVLPLARWKRPPRKSSLPSEGFLGAMRLGAMFARRTPMMIAVLVRSATFCFFGIAMLALLPLIARERLAGDAGTYTLLLSAVGTGAIAAVAVLPPVRRRLSRDQFVAALTLLHAVAILVLAQASSPGLAAAGAFLGGAAWIAVLNAFTVAAQSSLPDWVRARGMAVFQAVAMAGATLGSVVWGQVAAMSSIEISLVAAGTGSLAALALVARFRVGTKREFDLTPIRVPAEFATELAVEHEQGPVLVTVEYLIDPARSEEFAGVMAESRRFRLSMGATYWGLFRDASNPGRFVEHFTVGTWVDRLRQIERLTAEDVALWDRKSEFHIGPEPVLMTHFIMEPVDKR
;
A
#
# COMPACT_ATOMS: atom_id res chain seq x y z
N MET A 1 -1.90 -33.87 -39.43
CA MET A 1 -1.46 -32.47 -39.41
C MET A 1 -1.89 -31.77 -38.11
N SER A 2 -1.42 -32.18 -36.90
CA SER A 2 -1.86 -31.54 -35.63
C SER A 2 -0.79 -31.42 -34.52
N ARG A 3 0.50 -31.51 -34.84
CA ARG A 3 1.59 -31.45 -33.81
C ARG A 3 2.48 -30.22 -33.84
N ARG A 4 2.22 -29.17 -34.62
CA ARG A 4 3.09 -27.97 -34.71
C ARG A 4 2.50 -26.71 -34.06
N GLU A 5 1.28 -26.71 -33.53
CA GLU A 5 0.68 -25.51 -32.92
C GLU A 5 0.80 -25.42 -31.38
N GLU A 6 1.09 -26.53 -30.69
CA GLU A 6 1.24 -26.56 -29.22
C GLU A 6 2.44 -25.74 -28.67
N PRO A 7 3.64 -25.76 -29.28
CA PRO A 7 4.77 -25.02 -28.69
C PRO A 7 4.66 -23.50 -28.82
N ALA A 8 3.92 -22.98 -29.78
CA ALA A 8 3.73 -21.54 -29.97
C ALA A 8 2.71 -20.97 -28.95
N ARG A 9 1.62 -21.68 -28.68
CA ARG A 9 0.63 -21.32 -27.65
C ARG A 9 1.21 -21.41 -26.23
N ALA A 10 2.01 -22.42 -25.93
CA ALA A 10 2.67 -22.58 -24.63
C ALA A 10 3.72 -21.49 -24.38
N ARG A 11 4.44 -21.03 -25.41
CA ARG A 11 5.38 -19.87 -25.29
C ARG A 11 4.65 -18.55 -25.10
N SER A 12 3.48 -18.34 -25.72
CA SER A 12 2.68 -17.14 -25.50
C SER A 12 2.06 -17.10 -24.09
N ALA A 13 1.66 -18.25 -23.56
CA ALA A 13 1.11 -18.36 -22.20
C ALA A 13 2.12 -18.02 -21.09
N ASN A 14 3.44 -18.16 -21.35
CA ASN A 14 4.49 -17.80 -20.39
C ASN A 14 5.06 -16.38 -20.56
N SER A 15 4.59 -15.62 -21.53
CA SER A 15 5.00 -14.24 -21.74
C SER A 15 4.57 -13.33 -20.57
N PRO A 16 5.42 -12.38 -20.10
CA PRO A 16 5.01 -11.34 -19.16
C PRO A 16 3.80 -10.52 -19.63
N TRP A 17 3.58 -10.45 -20.95
CA TRP A 17 2.50 -9.71 -21.60
C TRP A 17 1.23 -10.53 -21.84
N ALA A 18 1.20 -11.82 -21.46
CA ALA A 18 0.05 -12.70 -21.66
C ALA A 18 -1.30 -12.10 -21.18
N PRO A 19 -1.38 -11.40 -20.02
CA PRO A 19 -2.64 -10.81 -19.56
C PRO A 19 -3.25 -9.80 -20.55
N LEU A 20 -2.44 -9.11 -21.36
CA LEU A 20 -2.93 -8.15 -22.37
C LEU A 20 -3.68 -8.85 -23.52
N GLY A 21 -3.57 -10.17 -23.67
CA GLY A 21 -4.38 -10.96 -24.59
C GLY A 21 -5.87 -11.01 -24.20
N HIS A 22 -6.20 -10.76 -22.92
CA HIS A 22 -7.59 -10.67 -22.48
C HIS A 22 -8.16 -9.28 -22.76
N ARG A 23 -9.08 -9.17 -23.72
CA ARG A 23 -9.64 -7.89 -24.19
C ARG A 23 -10.13 -6.99 -23.04
N GLN A 24 -10.78 -7.55 -22.03
CA GLN A 24 -11.28 -6.78 -20.89
C GLN A 24 -10.14 -6.22 -20.03
N PHE A 25 -9.10 -7.02 -19.81
CA PHE A 25 -7.91 -6.56 -19.08
C PHE A 25 -7.14 -5.51 -19.89
N LEU A 26 -6.97 -5.69 -21.19
CA LEU A 26 -6.31 -4.71 -22.07
C LEU A 26 -7.03 -3.35 -22.03
N VAL A 27 -8.36 -3.33 -22.13
CA VAL A 27 -9.17 -2.11 -22.05
C VAL A 27 -8.98 -1.44 -20.68
N LEU A 28 -9.06 -2.20 -19.58
CA LEU A 28 -8.84 -1.65 -18.25
C LEU A 28 -7.40 -1.13 -18.08
N TRP A 29 -6.41 -1.89 -18.54
CA TRP A 29 -5.00 -1.53 -18.41
C TRP A 29 -4.66 -0.25 -19.18
N THR A 30 -5.12 -0.12 -20.44
CA THR A 30 -4.88 1.08 -21.27
C THR A 30 -5.60 2.31 -20.69
N THR A 31 -6.84 2.15 -20.20
CA THR A 31 -7.56 3.25 -19.53
C THR A 31 -6.89 3.66 -18.23
N MET A 32 -6.39 2.71 -17.43
CA MET A 32 -5.61 3.00 -16.23
C MET A 32 -4.32 3.75 -16.56
N PHE A 33 -3.55 3.28 -17.54
CA PHE A 33 -2.32 3.94 -17.95
C PHE A 33 -2.58 5.38 -18.37
N ALA A 34 -3.58 5.61 -19.23
CA ALA A 34 -3.98 6.96 -19.66
C ALA A 34 -4.41 7.84 -18.47
N ALA A 35 -5.20 7.29 -17.53
CA ALA A 35 -5.63 8.02 -16.35
C ALA A 35 -4.46 8.39 -15.42
N PHE A 36 -3.47 7.48 -15.25
CA PHE A 36 -2.26 7.77 -14.48
C PHE A 36 -1.38 8.82 -15.18
N VAL A 37 -1.21 8.72 -16.49
CA VAL A 37 -0.47 9.74 -17.28
C VAL A 37 -1.15 11.09 -17.15
N GLY A 38 -2.46 11.18 -17.34
CA GLY A 38 -3.21 12.42 -17.16
C GLY A 38 -3.06 13.03 -15.78
N SER A 39 -3.17 12.20 -14.72
CA SER A 39 -2.97 12.64 -13.34
C SER A 39 -1.56 13.18 -13.13
N THR A 40 -0.52 12.46 -13.55
CA THR A 40 0.88 12.91 -13.37
C THR A 40 1.23 14.14 -14.21
N ILE A 41 0.58 14.35 -15.36
CA ILE A 41 0.65 15.60 -16.13
C ILE A 41 0.10 16.76 -15.29
N SER A 42 -1.11 16.61 -14.75
CA SER A 42 -1.76 17.62 -13.91
C SER A 42 -0.96 17.92 -12.64
N ASP A 43 -0.48 16.88 -11.96
CA ASP A 43 0.30 16.99 -10.72
C ASP A 43 1.60 17.76 -10.93
N SER A 44 2.30 17.50 -12.06
CA SER A 44 3.53 18.20 -12.44
C SER A 44 3.26 19.67 -12.76
N ALA A 45 2.17 19.95 -13.47
CA ALA A 45 1.77 21.32 -13.79
C ALA A 45 1.36 22.10 -12.54
N ALA A 46 0.60 21.47 -11.63
CA ALA A 46 0.20 22.08 -10.36
C ALA A 46 1.42 22.44 -9.50
N ALA A 47 2.40 21.51 -9.39
CA ALA A 47 3.63 21.74 -8.63
C ALA A 47 4.46 22.89 -9.22
N TRP A 48 4.56 22.97 -10.56
CA TRP A 48 5.27 24.07 -11.23
C TRP A 48 4.53 25.40 -11.09
N LEU A 49 3.22 25.45 -11.38
CA LEU A 49 2.42 26.66 -11.26
C LEU A 49 2.41 27.21 -9.84
N MET A 50 2.43 26.34 -8.83
CA MET A 50 2.51 26.77 -7.44
C MET A 50 3.74 27.63 -7.20
N THR A 51 4.89 27.37 -7.85
CA THR A 51 6.09 28.21 -7.68
C THR A 51 5.88 29.67 -8.16
N THR A 52 4.90 29.92 -9.03
CA THR A 52 4.56 31.27 -9.50
C THR A 52 3.49 31.94 -8.67
N LEU A 53 2.64 31.18 -8.00
CA LEU A 53 1.50 31.64 -7.22
C LEU A 53 1.81 31.76 -5.73
N ALA A 54 2.75 30.92 -5.25
CA ALA A 54 3.05 30.83 -3.83
C ALA A 54 3.84 32.04 -3.33
N SER A 55 3.49 32.48 -2.12
CA SER A 55 4.22 33.48 -1.36
C SER A 55 5.31 32.88 -0.47
N SER A 56 5.33 31.54 -0.31
CA SER A 56 6.29 30.85 0.56
C SER A 56 6.60 29.43 0.07
N PRO A 57 7.80 28.89 0.37
CA PRO A 57 8.17 27.52 0.10
C PRO A 57 7.21 26.47 0.68
N VAL A 58 6.53 26.78 1.78
CA VAL A 58 5.51 25.92 2.41
C VAL A 58 4.38 25.61 1.42
N GLN A 59 3.85 26.62 0.75
CA GLN A 59 2.74 26.43 -0.19
C GLN A 59 3.15 25.53 -1.36
N VAL A 60 4.39 25.62 -1.84
CA VAL A 60 4.89 24.71 -2.88
C VAL A 60 4.98 23.28 -2.37
N ALA A 61 5.52 23.09 -1.18
CA ALA A 61 5.62 21.77 -0.56
C ALA A 61 4.24 21.17 -0.22
N LEU A 62 3.25 22.02 0.14
CA LEU A 62 1.86 21.62 0.42
C LEU A 62 1.15 20.99 -0.80
N VAL A 63 1.62 21.23 -2.03
CA VAL A 63 1.07 20.54 -3.21
C VAL A 63 1.22 19.03 -3.08
N GLN A 64 2.38 18.55 -2.60
CA GLN A 64 2.58 17.12 -2.35
C GLN A 64 1.66 16.61 -1.23
N SER A 65 1.49 17.39 -0.16
CA SER A 65 0.53 17.05 0.90
C SER A 65 -0.91 16.97 0.37
N ALA A 66 -1.32 17.94 -0.43
CA ALA A 66 -2.67 17.99 -1.02
C ALA A 66 -2.96 16.77 -1.92
N MET A 67 -1.96 16.26 -2.64
CA MET A 67 -2.08 15.03 -3.44
C MET A 67 -2.20 13.76 -2.58
N MET A 68 -1.48 13.69 -1.46
CA MET A 68 -1.33 12.46 -0.66
C MET A 68 -2.33 12.36 0.48
N MET A 69 -2.75 13.48 1.06
CA MET A 69 -3.66 13.52 2.20
C MET A 69 -5.02 12.85 1.92
N PRO A 70 -5.66 13.00 0.75
CA PRO A 70 -6.89 12.28 0.46
C PRO A 70 -6.73 10.76 0.50
N VAL A 71 -5.59 10.23 0.03
CA VAL A 71 -5.30 8.78 0.08
C VAL A 71 -5.13 8.32 1.52
N LEU A 72 -4.50 9.13 2.37
CA LEU A 72 -4.38 8.86 3.80
C LEU A 72 -5.75 8.84 4.49
N LEU A 73 -6.58 9.84 4.24
CA LEU A 73 -7.88 10.00 4.92
C LEU A 73 -8.94 9.03 4.40
N LEU A 74 -8.98 8.83 3.08
CA LEU A 74 -10.04 8.09 2.40
C LEU A 74 -9.64 6.67 1.98
N GLY A 75 -8.35 6.30 2.04
CA GLY A 75 -7.89 5.00 1.55
C GLY A 75 -8.59 3.81 2.21
N LEU A 76 -8.81 3.88 3.52
CA LEU A 76 -9.56 2.85 4.26
C LEU A 76 -11.08 2.90 3.96
N PRO A 77 -11.77 4.06 4.06
CA PRO A 77 -13.17 4.17 3.65
C PRO A 77 -13.42 3.79 2.19
N ALA A 78 -12.51 4.14 1.28
CA ALA A 78 -12.63 3.82 -0.14
C ALA A 78 -12.60 2.31 -0.41
N GLY A 79 -11.79 1.56 0.35
CA GLY A 79 -11.76 0.09 0.25
C GLY A 79 -13.11 -0.53 0.55
N ALA A 80 -13.79 -0.07 1.58
CA ALA A 80 -15.11 -0.55 1.93
C ALA A 80 -16.21 -0.10 0.96
N LEU A 81 -16.11 1.13 0.48
CA LEU A 81 -17.04 1.61 -0.54
C LEU A 81 -16.95 0.74 -1.82
N ALA A 82 -15.73 0.27 -2.16
CA ALA A 82 -15.50 -0.64 -3.28
C ALA A 82 -16.14 -2.03 -3.11
N ASP A 83 -16.46 -2.42 -1.88
CA ASP A 83 -17.16 -3.68 -1.58
C ASP A 83 -18.69 -3.51 -1.53
N LEU A 84 -19.19 -2.31 -1.20
CA LEU A 84 -20.61 -2.01 -1.05
C LEU A 84 -21.27 -1.50 -2.34
N ILE A 85 -20.55 -0.77 -3.16
CA ILE A 85 -21.07 -0.13 -4.38
C ILE A 85 -20.51 -0.85 -5.61
N ASP A 86 -21.27 -0.84 -6.69
CA ASP A 86 -20.79 -1.37 -7.97
C ASP A 86 -19.50 -0.66 -8.40
N ARG A 87 -18.46 -1.45 -8.58
CA ARG A 87 -17.10 -0.99 -8.89
C ARG A 87 -17.01 -0.15 -10.16
N ARG A 88 -17.82 -0.49 -11.18
CA ARG A 88 -17.92 0.28 -12.41
C ARG A 88 -18.48 1.68 -12.15
N SER A 89 -19.53 1.78 -11.33
CA SER A 89 -20.14 3.06 -10.96
C SER A 89 -19.18 3.96 -10.21
N ILE A 90 -18.38 3.41 -9.29
CA ILE A 90 -17.32 4.17 -8.59
C ILE A 90 -16.27 4.68 -9.58
N LEU A 91 -15.81 3.84 -10.53
CA LEU A 91 -14.83 4.26 -11.53
C LEU A 91 -15.33 5.39 -12.41
N ILE A 92 -16.58 5.32 -12.86
CA ILE A 92 -17.19 6.36 -13.69
C ILE A 92 -17.36 7.64 -12.86
N ALA A 93 -17.91 7.56 -11.65
CA ALA A 93 -18.13 8.71 -10.78
C ALA A 93 -16.82 9.43 -10.43
N THR A 94 -15.77 8.67 -10.07
CA THR A 94 -14.45 9.24 -9.76
C THR A 94 -13.81 9.86 -10.99
N GLN A 95 -14.01 9.30 -12.17
CA GLN A 95 -13.45 9.85 -13.40
C GLN A 95 -14.19 11.12 -13.85
N VAL A 96 -15.53 11.18 -13.68
CA VAL A 96 -16.32 12.40 -13.89
C VAL A 96 -15.88 13.49 -12.90
N TRP A 97 -15.72 13.13 -11.62
CA TRP A 97 -15.22 14.04 -10.60
C TRP A 97 -13.86 14.67 -10.98
N VAL A 98 -12.90 13.85 -11.35
CA VAL A 98 -11.57 14.28 -11.78
C VAL A 98 -11.63 15.18 -13.02
N THR A 99 -12.53 14.86 -13.96
CA THR A 99 -12.77 15.71 -15.15
C THR A 99 -13.28 17.08 -14.75
N LEU A 100 -14.25 17.17 -13.83
CA LEU A 100 -14.78 18.44 -13.35
C LEU A 100 -13.70 19.27 -12.64
N VAL A 101 -12.85 18.63 -11.82
CA VAL A 101 -11.72 19.28 -11.16
C VAL A 101 -10.71 19.81 -12.19
N ALA A 102 -10.39 19.03 -13.22
CA ALA A 102 -9.48 19.44 -14.30
C ALA A 102 -10.03 20.62 -15.09
N LEU A 103 -11.34 20.63 -15.39
CA LEU A 103 -12.01 21.76 -16.05
C LEU A 103 -12.05 23.01 -15.15
N ALA A 104 -12.23 22.85 -13.84
CA ALA A 104 -12.15 23.96 -12.89
C ALA A 104 -10.74 24.56 -12.84
N LEU A 105 -9.68 23.73 -12.82
CA LEU A 105 -8.30 24.18 -12.92
C LEU A 105 -8.04 24.91 -14.24
N PHE A 106 -8.51 24.37 -15.36
CA PHE A 106 -8.42 25.00 -16.68
C PHE A 106 -9.08 26.38 -16.68
N ALA A 107 -10.35 26.45 -16.25
CA ALA A 107 -11.12 27.68 -16.26
C ALA A 107 -10.52 28.75 -15.33
N ALA A 108 -10.10 28.38 -14.12
CA ALA A 108 -9.47 29.29 -13.18
C ALA A 108 -8.13 29.83 -13.69
N THR A 109 -7.32 28.97 -14.33
CA THR A 109 -6.03 29.36 -14.90
C THR A 109 -6.21 30.28 -16.10
N LEU A 110 -7.13 29.93 -17.02
CA LEU A 110 -7.43 30.72 -18.21
C LEU A 110 -7.98 32.12 -17.87
N ALA A 111 -8.84 32.19 -16.84
CA ALA A 111 -9.41 33.44 -16.36
C ALA A 111 -8.42 34.31 -15.54
N GLY A 112 -7.19 33.82 -15.27
CA GLY A 112 -6.23 34.51 -14.41
C GLY A 112 -6.66 34.63 -12.94
N LYS A 113 -7.60 33.76 -12.50
CA LYS A 113 -8.17 33.75 -11.14
C LYS A 113 -7.62 32.60 -10.29
N LEU A 114 -6.62 31.85 -10.76
CA LEU A 114 -6.03 30.78 -10.01
C LEU A 114 -5.15 31.36 -8.90
N THR A 115 -5.51 31.12 -7.63
CA THR A 115 -4.72 31.46 -6.45
C THR A 115 -4.02 30.22 -5.92
N ALA A 116 -3.02 30.38 -5.03
CA ALA A 116 -2.33 29.27 -4.38
C ALA A 116 -3.30 28.37 -3.60
N GLU A 117 -4.23 28.97 -2.85
CA GLU A 117 -5.24 28.27 -2.05
C GLU A 117 -6.20 27.47 -2.94
N LEU A 118 -6.68 28.09 -4.04
CA LEU A 118 -7.56 27.42 -4.99
C LEU A 118 -6.86 26.24 -5.68
N LEU A 119 -5.58 26.41 -6.05
CA LEU A 119 -4.78 25.32 -6.61
C LEU A 119 -4.62 24.18 -5.63
N LEU A 120 -4.32 24.46 -4.35
CA LEU A 120 -4.24 23.43 -3.29
C LEU A 120 -5.58 22.71 -3.09
N ALA A 121 -6.69 23.46 -3.03
CA ALA A 121 -8.02 22.87 -2.86
C ALA A 121 -8.41 21.96 -4.04
N LEU A 122 -8.16 22.38 -5.27
CA LEU A 122 -8.45 21.58 -6.47
C LEU A 122 -7.48 20.39 -6.61
N THR A 123 -6.22 20.53 -6.19
CA THR A 123 -5.26 19.41 -6.13
C THR A 123 -5.71 18.38 -5.09
N PHE A 124 -6.16 18.82 -3.92
CA PHE A 124 -6.76 17.94 -2.92
C PHE A 124 -8.01 17.22 -3.45
N ALA A 125 -8.91 17.96 -4.12
CA ALA A 125 -10.10 17.39 -4.76
C ALA A 125 -9.74 16.34 -5.84
N ASN A 126 -8.67 16.56 -6.62
CA ASN A 126 -8.12 15.56 -7.56
C ASN A 126 -7.67 14.30 -6.81
N GLY A 127 -6.93 14.48 -5.71
CA GLY A 127 -6.49 13.40 -4.83
C GLY A 127 -7.63 12.54 -4.27
N VAL A 128 -8.81 13.13 -3.98
CA VAL A 128 -10.01 12.38 -3.56
C VAL A 128 -10.44 11.39 -4.64
N GLY A 129 -10.48 11.80 -5.91
CA GLY A 129 -10.80 10.92 -7.03
C GLY A 129 -9.81 9.76 -7.15
N ILE A 130 -8.52 10.01 -6.96
CA ILE A 130 -7.47 8.98 -6.96
C ILE A 130 -7.65 8.01 -5.79
N ALA A 131 -7.87 8.52 -4.58
CA ALA A 131 -8.05 7.73 -3.36
C ALA A 131 -9.21 6.73 -3.48
N LEU A 132 -10.34 7.16 -4.03
CA LEU A 132 -11.51 6.32 -4.23
C LEU A 132 -11.32 5.28 -5.34
N ARG A 133 -10.55 5.60 -6.38
CA ARG A 133 -10.31 4.72 -7.53
C ARG A 133 -9.35 3.57 -7.23
N MET A 134 -8.30 3.81 -6.42
CA MET A 134 -7.21 2.85 -6.20
C MET A 134 -7.67 1.48 -5.69
N PRO A 135 -8.49 1.35 -4.62
CA PRO A 135 -8.93 0.05 -4.13
C PRO A 135 -9.83 -0.69 -5.13
N VAL A 136 -10.66 0.05 -5.89
CA VAL A 136 -11.51 -0.53 -6.92
C VAL A 136 -10.67 -1.18 -8.03
N MET A 137 -9.61 -0.51 -8.46
CA MET A 137 -8.69 -1.03 -9.46
C MET A 137 -7.97 -2.30 -8.99
N ALA A 138 -7.48 -2.29 -7.74
CA ALA A 138 -6.83 -3.45 -7.14
C ALA A 138 -7.77 -4.67 -7.07
N ALA A 139 -9.06 -4.44 -6.78
CA ALA A 139 -10.07 -5.47 -6.68
C ALA A 139 -10.56 -6.00 -8.03
N LEU A 140 -10.44 -5.23 -9.12
CA LEU A 140 -10.85 -5.64 -10.47
C LEU A 140 -9.82 -6.53 -11.15
N THR A 141 -8.54 -6.31 -10.95
CA THR A 141 -7.47 -7.05 -11.62
C THR A 141 -7.63 -8.58 -11.51
N PRO A 142 -7.93 -9.19 -10.34
CA PRO A 142 -8.16 -10.63 -10.22
C PRO A 142 -9.42 -11.16 -10.90
N GLU A 143 -10.36 -10.28 -11.26
CA GLU A 143 -11.61 -10.68 -11.92
C GLU A 143 -11.47 -10.79 -13.45
N LEU A 144 -10.43 -10.15 -14.00
CA LEU A 144 -10.27 -9.98 -15.45
C LEU A 144 -9.26 -10.95 -16.07
N VAL A 145 -8.50 -11.67 -15.25
CA VAL A 145 -7.48 -12.62 -15.70
C VAL A 145 -7.57 -13.94 -14.94
N PRO A 146 -7.15 -15.06 -15.54
CA PRO A 146 -7.03 -16.34 -14.85
C PRO A 146 -6.05 -16.25 -13.66
N ARG A 147 -6.28 -17.06 -12.62
CA ARG A 147 -5.41 -17.10 -11.43
C ARG A 147 -3.91 -17.34 -11.75
N THR A 148 -3.64 -18.14 -12.78
CA THR A 148 -2.30 -18.45 -13.28
C THR A 148 -1.55 -17.22 -13.86
N GLU A 149 -2.29 -16.19 -14.28
CA GLU A 149 -1.75 -14.97 -14.87
C GLU A 149 -1.82 -13.77 -13.94
N LEU A 150 -2.43 -13.91 -12.74
CA LEU A 150 -2.66 -12.81 -11.80
C LEU A 150 -1.37 -12.07 -11.41
N GLY A 151 -0.29 -12.79 -11.11
CA GLY A 151 0.99 -12.17 -10.77
C GLY A 151 1.54 -11.27 -11.88
N ARG A 152 1.37 -11.68 -13.15
CA ARG A 152 1.78 -10.91 -14.33
C ARG A 152 0.87 -9.68 -14.53
N ALA A 153 -0.44 -9.85 -14.34
CA ALA A 153 -1.41 -8.74 -14.45
C ALA A 153 -1.14 -7.64 -13.39
N VAL A 154 -0.82 -8.04 -12.16
CA VAL A 154 -0.39 -7.11 -11.10
C VAL A 154 0.92 -6.42 -11.48
N GLY A 155 1.88 -7.17 -12.04
CA GLY A 155 3.13 -6.62 -12.57
C GLY A 155 2.89 -5.56 -13.66
N LEU A 156 2.01 -5.85 -14.62
CA LEU A 156 1.63 -4.90 -15.69
C LEU A 156 0.92 -3.65 -15.14
N SER A 157 0.10 -3.78 -14.10
CA SER A 157 -0.49 -2.62 -13.42
C SER A 157 0.59 -1.73 -12.77
N GLY A 158 1.63 -2.36 -12.20
CA GLY A 158 2.81 -1.66 -11.71
C GLY A 158 3.57 -0.94 -12.82
N VAL A 159 3.71 -1.55 -14.01
CA VAL A 159 4.32 -0.91 -15.19
C VAL A 159 3.51 0.31 -15.63
N ALA A 160 2.17 0.23 -15.67
CA ALA A 160 1.32 1.35 -16.00
C ALA A 160 1.50 2.51 -15.01
N MET A 161 1.47 2.24 -13.71
CA MET A 161 1.64 3.25 -12.67
C MET A 161 3.02 3.90 -12.68
N ASN A 162 4.10 3.10 -12.79
CA ASN A 162 5.46 3.65 -12.77
C ASN A 162 5.85 4.29 -14.12
N GLY A 163 5.37 3.75 -15.25
CA GLY A 163 5.57 4.34 -16.57
C GLY A 163 4.92 5.71 -16.69
N SER A 164 3.74 5.91 -16.08
CA SER A 164 3.09 7.23 -16.07
C SER A 164 3.89 8.31 -15.34
N ARG A 165 4.65 7.93 -14.31
CA ARG A 165 5.53 8.86 -13.55
C ARG A 165 6.70 9.39 -14.35
N ILE A 166 6.95 8.82 -15.53
CA ILE A 166 7.99 9.28 -16.46
C ILE A 166 7.34 10.01 -17.61
N VAL A 167 6.39 9.34 -18.27
CA VAL A 167 5.70 9.88 -19.44
C VAL A 167 4.92 11.15 -19.09
N GLY A 168 4.25 11.17 -17.92
CA GLY A 168 3.44 12.31 -17.48
C GLY A 168 4.24 13.61 -17.31
N PRO A 169 5.30 13.63 -16.48
CA PRO A 169 6.12 14.83 -16.32
C PRO A 169 6.79 15.31 -17.61
N MET A 170 7.26 14.37 -18.46
CA MET A 170 7.82 14.75 -19.76
C MET A 170 6.79 15.46 -20.64
N LEU A 171 5.58 14.91 -20.73
CA LEU A 171 4.47 15.54 -21.45
C LEU A 171 4.05 16.87 -20.81
N ALA A 172 4.00 16.91 -19.46
CA ALA A 172 3.68 18.14 -18.75
C ALA A 172 4.66 19.27 -19.08
N GLY A 173 5.96 18.98 -19.11
CA GLY A 173 6.97 19.97 -19.45
C GLY A 173 6.86 20.49 -20.88
N VAL A 174 6.64 19.59 -21.84
CA VAL A 174 6.40 19.98 -23.23
C VAL A 174 5.16 20.86 -23.36
N LEU A 175 4.04 20.42 -22.71
CA LEU A 175 2.79 21.17 -22.77
C LEU A 175 2.89 22.51 -22.05
N LEU A 176 3.57 22.58 -20.89
CA LEU A 176 3.81 23.84 -20.18
C LEU A 176 4.63 24.84 -21.01
N GLY A 177 5.68 24.34 -21.67
CA GLY A 177 6.55 25.19 -22.49
C GLY A 177 5.89 25.69 -23.77
N TRP A 178 5.00 24.89 -24.40
CA TRP A 178 4.41 25.25 -25.69
C TRP A 178 3.03 25.91 -25.58
N LEU A 179 2.21 25.44 -24.67
CA LEU A 179 0.80 25.83 -24.59
C LEU A 179 0.45 26.62 -23.32
N GLY A 180 1.31 26.56 -22.30
CA GLY A 180 1.07 27.19 -21.01
C GLY A 180 0.18 26.36 -20.07
N GLY A 181 0.14 26.76 -18.79
CA GLY A 181 -0.44 25.95 -17.70
C GLY A 181 -1.93 25.62 -17.86
N ALA A 182 -2.74 26.54 -18.41
CA ALA A 182 -4.17 26.29 -18.60
C ALA A 182 -4.42 25.08 -19.52
N TRP A 183 -3.75 25.01 -20.65
CA TRP A 183 -3.94 23.95 -21.63
C TRP A 183 -3.51 22.56 -21.14
N VAL A 184 -2.57 22.49 -20.20
CA VAL A 184 -2.19 21.24 -19.54
C VAL A 184 -3.39 20.62 -18.83
N PHE A 185 -4.17 21.43 -18.10
CA PHE A 185 -5.37 20.96 -17.41
C PHE A 185 -6.49 20.59 -18.38
N LEU A 186 -6.60 21.27 -19.53
CA LEU A 186 -7.56 20.87 -20.56
C LEU A 186 -7.19 19.51 -21.19
N VAL A 187 -5.91 19.28 -21.48
CA VAL A 187 -5.43 17.96 -21.95
C VAL A 187 -5.75 16.87 -20.92
N TYR A 188 -5.55 17.14 -19.63
CA TYR A 188 -5.92 16.22 -18.58
C TYR A 188 -7.43 15.96 -18.55
N ALA A 189 -8.27 16.98 -18.68
CA ALA A 189 -9.72 16.82 -18.76
C ALA A 189 -10.11 15.96 -19.99
N ALA A 190 -9.51 16.20 -21.14
CA ALA A 190 -9.76 15.43 -22.37
C ALA A 190 -9.38 13.95 -22.21
N ILE A 191 -8.21 13.66 -21.63
CA ILE A 191 -7.78 12.30 -21.30
C ILE A 191 -8.80 11.65 -20.34
N SER A 192 -9.25 12.38 -19.33
CA SER A 192 -10.20 11.90 -18.35
C SER A 192 -11.56 11.55 -18.96
N VAL A 193 -12.06 12.38 -19.89
CA VAL A 193 -13.28 12.07 -20.66
C VAL A 193 -13.07 10.83 -21.52
N ALA A 194 -11.94 10.73 -22.23
CA ALA A 194 -11.62 9.56 -23.05
C ALA A 194 -11.59 8.25 -22.25
N VAL A 195 -11.19 8.29 -20.99
CA VAL A 195 -11.20 7.14 -20.07
C VAL A 195 -12.63 6.74 -19.65
N VAL A 196 -13.57 7.67 -19.55
CA VAL A 196 -14.97 7.37 -19.19
C VAL A 196 -15.64 6.48 -20.27
N LEU A 197 -15.37 6.71 -21.54
CA LEU A 197 -16.06 6.04 -22.64
C LEU A 197 -15.92 4.49 -22.62
N PRO A 198 -14.70 3.92 -22.50
CA PRO A 198 -14.54 2.47 -22.39
C PRO A 198 -15.17 1.90 -21.10
N LEU A 199 -15.06 2.64 -19.97
CA LEU A 199 -15.65 2.23 -18.70
C LEU A 199 -17.18 2.21 -18.76
N ALA A 200 -17.80 3.17 -19.46
CA ALA A 200 -19.23 3.23 -19.65
C ALA A 200 -19.77 2.10 -20.55
N ARG A 201 -18.96 1.59 -21.47
CA ARG A 201 -19.32 0.46 -22.33
C ARG A 201 -19.04 -0.91 -21.72
N TRP A 202 -18.23 -0.95 -20.65
CA TRP A 202 -17.87 -2.21 -20.00
C TRP A 202 -19.04 -2.80 -19.22
N LYS A 203 -19.43 -4.04 -19.56
CA LYS A 203 -20.49 -4.79 -18.87
C LYS A 203 -19.85 -5.79 -17.91
N ARG A 204 -20.18 -5.71 -16.63
CA ARG A 204 -19.72 -6.63 -15.59
C ARG A 204 -20.81 -7.66 -15.27
N PRO A 205 -20.51 -8.98 -15.26
CA PRO A 205 -21.44 -9.98 -14.73
C PRO A 205 -21.57 -9.83 -13.21
N PRO A 206 -22.80 -9.87 -12.64
CA PRO A 206 -22.99 -9.78 -11.19
C PRO A 206 -22.39 -11.00 -10.49
N ARG A 207 -21.59 -10.77 -9.45
CA ARG A 207 -20.97 -11.82 -8.62
C ARG A 207 -21.81 -12.00 -7.36
N LYS A 208 -22.31 -13.20 -7.11
CA LYS A 208 -22.98 -13.57 -5.86
C LYS A 208 -21.92 -14.01 -4.84
N SER A 209 -21.84 -13.36 -3.69
CA SER A 209 -21.08 -13.83 -2.54
C SER A 209 -21.92 -14.82 -1.73
N SER A 210 -21.33 -15.91 -1.25
CA SER A 210 -22.01 -16.96 -0.49
C SER A 210 -22.09 -16.70 1.01
N LEU A 211 -21.31 -15.74 1.54
CA LEU A 211 -21.32 -15.37 2.96
C LEU A 211 -21.77 -13.93 3.15
N PRO A 212 -22.41 -13.60 4.30
CA PRO A 212 -22.72 -12.22 4.67
C PRO A 212 -21.45 -11.36 4.62
N SER A 213 -21.54 -10.12 4.13
CA SER A 213 -20.41 -9.19 4.13
C SER A 213 -19.98 -8.88 5.57
N GLU A 214 -18.67 -8.89 5.84
CA GLU A 214 -18.17 -8.38 7.12
C GLU A 214 -18.55 -6.92 7.28
N GLY A 215 -18.99 -6.53 8.49
CA GLY A 215 -19.25 -5.14 8.80
C GLY A 215 -17.98 -4.31 8.60
N PHE A 216 -18.11 -3.17 7.90
CA PHE A 216 -17.02 -2.27 7.50
C PHE A 216 -16.02 -1.95 8.61
N LEU A 217 -16.52 -1.48 9.77
CA LEU A 217 -15.68 -1.10 10.91
C LEU A 217 -14.95 -2.30 11.53
N GLY A 218 -15.62 -3.48 11.57
CA GLY A 218 -15.00 -4.73 12.03
C GLY A 218 -13.83 -5.15 11.16
N ALA A 219 -14.01 -5.07 9.85
CA ALA A 219 -12.99 -5.40 8.86
C ALA A 219 -11.77 -4.47 8.95
N MET A 220 -11.99 -3.16 9.11
CA MET A 220 -10.91 -2.18 9.30
C MET A 220 -10.15 -2.41 10.61
N ARG A 221 -10.89 -2.60 11.71
CA ARG A 221 -10.31 -2.86 13.03
C ARG A 221 -9.44 -4.11 13.02
N LEU A 222 -9.90 -5.17 12.36
CA LEU A 222 -9.16 -6.43 12.25
C LEU A 222 -7.85 -6.25 11.46
N GLY A 223 -7.88 -5.54 10.32
CA GLY A 223 -6.69 -5.23 9.53
C GLY A 223 -5.65 -4.41 10.30
N ALA A 224 -6.09 -3.36 11.01
CA ALA A 224 -5.23 -2.53 11.85
C ALA A 224 -4.67 -3.32 13.05
N MET A 225 -5.48 -4.18 13.66
CA MET A 225 -5.07 -5.03 14.78
C MET A 225 -4.03 -6.05 14.34
N PHE A 226 -4.23 -6.70 13.19
CA PHE A 226 -3.26 -7.63 12.61
C PHE A 226 -1.92 -6.92 12.31
N ALA A 227 -1.97 -5.75 11.67
CA ALA A 227 -0.78 -4.97 11.34
C ALA A 227 0.02 -4.56 12.59
N ARG A 228 -0.66 -4.17 13.69
CA ARG A 228 -0.03 -3.79 14.97
C ARG A 228 0.55 -4.96 15.75
N ARG A 229 0.13 -6.20 15.47
CA ARG A 229 0.56 -7.40 16.20
C ARG A 229 1.56 -8.27 15.45
N THR A 230 1.78 -7.98 14.17
CA THR A 230 2.78 -8.66 13.35
C THR A 230 4.09 -7.87 13.38
N PRO A 231 5.17 -8.38 14.03
CA PRO A 231 6.41 -7.63 14.23
C PRO A 231 7.05 -7.17 12.91
N MET A 232 7.00 -8.02 11.87
CA MET A 232 7.50 -7.67 10.54
C MET A 232 6.70 -6.51 9.93
N MET A 233 5.38 -6.49 10.10
CA MET A 233 4.55 -5.40 9.60
C MET A 233 4.84 -4.09 10.33
N ILE A 234 5.02 -4.12 11.67
CA ILE A 234 5.45 -2.95 12.44
C ILE A 234 6.78 -2.41 11.92
N ALA A 235 7.75 -3.29 11.67
CA ALA A 235 9.05 -2.89 11.12
C ALA A 235 8.91 -2.19 9.76
N VAL A 236 8.09 -2.75 8.87
CA VAL A 236 7.79 -2.16 7.56
C VAL A 236 7.10 -0.81 7.72
N LEU A 237 6.09 -0.68 8.61
CA LEU A 237 5.36 0.57 8.84
C LEU A 237 6.28 1.68 9.37
N VAL A 238 7.09 1.38 10.39
CA VAL A 238 8.01 2.37 10.98
C VAL A 238 9.05 2.82 9.97
N ARG A 239 9.70 1.88 9.28
CA ARG A 239 10.75 2.20 8.30
C ARG A 239 10.22 2.92 7.07
N SER A 240 9.04 2.54 6.57
CA SER A 240 8.43 3.22 5.43
C SER A 240 7.97 4.63 5.78
N ALA A 241 7.34 4.84 6.94
CA ALA A 241 6.95 6.18 7.40
C ALA A 241 8.17 7.09 7.54
N THR A 242 9.24 6.59 8.19
CA THR A 242 10.50 7.33 8.37
C THR A 242 11.15 7.65 7.02
N PHE A 243 11.25 6.68 6.12
CA PHE A 243 11.82 6.90 4.78
C PHE A 243 11.01 7.91 3.99
N CYS A 244 9.67 7.79 3.98
CA CYS A 244 8.79 8.72 3.27
C CYS A 244 8.86 10.13 3.88
N PHE A 245 8.96 10.27 5.21
CA PHE A 245 9.05 11.55 5.89
C PHE A 245 10.30 12.35 5.46
N PHE A 246 11.46 11.73 5.47
CA PHE A 246 12.70 12.42 5.07
C PHE A 246 12.83 12.50 3.53
N GLY A 247 12.51 11.43 2.83
CA GLY A 247 12.74 11.31 1.40
C GLY A 247 11.83 12.18 0.55
N ILE A 248 10.63 12.52 1.02
CA ILE A 248 9.70 13.38 0.27
C ILE A 248 10.25 14.81 0.07
N ALA A 249 11.22 15.24 0.90
CA ALA A 249 11.86 16.55 0.78
C ALA A 249 12.38 16.81 -0.65
N MET A 250 12.94 15.77 -1.27
CA MET A 250 13.42 15.84 -2.66
C MET A 250 12.31 16.26 -3.62
N LEU A 251 11.17 15.56 -3.59
CA LEU A 251 10.06 15.81 -4.52
C LEU A 251 9.29 17.10 -4.17
N ALA A 252 9.13 17.39 -2.88
CA ALA A 252 8.39 18.55 -2.41
C ALA A 252 9.11 19.88 -2.75
N LEU A 253 10.45 19.88 -2.72
CA LEU A 253 11.26 21.06 -2.98
C LEU A 253 11.81 21.10 -4.41
N LEU A 254 11.62 20.04 -5.23
CA LEU A 254 12.16 19.95 -6.59
C LEU A 254 11.77 21.14 -7.48
N PRO A 255 10.51 21.65 -7.46
CA PRO A 255 10.13 22.83 -8.25
C PRO A 255 10.90 24.09 -7.81
N LEU A 256 11.13 24.25 -6.49
CA LEU A 256 11.89 25.37 -5.93
C LEU A 256 13.39 25.27 -6.28
N ILE A 257 13.96 24.07 -6.26
CA ILE A 257 15.35 23.84 -6.70
C ILE A 257 15.49 24.28 -8.15
N ALA A 258 14.57 23.88 -9.04
CA ALA A 258 14.61 24.27 -10.45
C ALA A 258 14.52 25.79 -10.63
N ARG A 259 13.59 26.45 -9.92
CA ARG A 259 13.31 27.87 -10.11
C ARG A 259 14.27 28.80 -9.37
N GLU A 260 14.50 28.57 -8.08
CA GLU A 260 15.23 29.53 -7.23
C GLU A 260 16.74 29.25 -7.17
N ARG A 261 17.14 27.96 -7.09
CA ARG A 261 18.57 27.64 -7.01
C ARG A 261 19.26 27.60 -8.38
N LEU A 262 18.57 27.04 -9.39
CA LEU A 262 19.13 26.91 -10.74
C LEU A 262 18.72 28.07 -11.64
N ALA A 263 17.91 29.03 -11.13
CA ALA A 263 17.33 30.14 -11.92
C ALA A 263 16.71 29.63 -13.24
N GLY A 264 16.15 28.42 -13.22
CA GLY A 264 15.64 27.71 -14.38
C GLY A 264 14.15 27.95 -14.61
N ASP A 265 13.68 27.46 -15.74
CA ASP A 265 12.31 27.53 -16.22
C ASP A 265 11.56 26.19 -16.04
N ALA A 266 10.37 26.08 -16.63
CA ALA A 266 9.61 24.84 -16.67
C ALA A 266 10.37 23.68 -17.32
N GLY A 267 11.24 23.96 -18.28
CA GLY A 267 12.11 22.98 -18.94
C GLY A 267 13.13 22.38 -17.96
N THR A 268 13.73 23.21 -17.11
CA THR A 268 14.64 22.77 -16.04
C THR A 268 13.90 21.86 -15.02
N TYR A 269 12.71 22.25 -14.58
CA TYR A 269 11.89 21.41 -13.70
C TYR A 269 11.54 20.06 -14.34
N THR A 270 11.17 20.09 -15.63
CA THR A 270 10.87 18.88 -16.42
C THR A 270 12.08 17.97 -16.55
N LEU A 271 13.28 18.53 -16.77
CA LEU A 271 14.54 17.78 -16.80
C LEU A 271 14.76 17.03 -15.47
N LEU A 272 14.62 17.73 -14.34
CA LEU A 272 14.80 17.13 -13.02
C LEU A 272 13.77 16.02 -12.75
N LEU A 273 12.51 16.27 -13.06
CA LEU A 273 11.44 15.30 -12.83
C LEU A 273 11.54 14.09 -13.78
N SER A 274 11.99 14.32 -15.03
CA SER A 274 12.31 13.24 -15.97
C SER A 274 13.52 12.42 -15.52
N ALA A 275 14.52 13.07 -14.90
CA ALA A 275 15.65 12.38 -14.29
C ALA A 275 15.21 11.47 -13.13
N VAL A 276 14.32 11.94 -12.26
CA VAL A 276 13.69 11.09 -11.21
C VAL A 276 13.02 9.87 -11.84
N GLY A 277 12.22 10.09 -12.88
CA GLY A 277 11.47 9.03 -13.56
C GLY A 277 12.40 8.02 -14.26
N THR A 278 13.40 8.48 -15.00
CA THR A 278 14.36 7.60 -15.69
C THR A 278 15.23 6.83 -14.70
N GLY A 279 15.59 7.44 -13.56
CA GLY A 279 16.24 6.75 -12.44
C GLY A 279 15.39 5.61 -11.90
N ALA A 280 14.09 5.85 -11.73
CA ALA A 280 13.14 4.84 -11.28
C ALA A 280 13.06 3.63 -12.25
N ILE A 281 13.10 3.85 -13.58
CA ILE A 281 13.18 2.75 -14.56
C ILE A 281 14.51 2.02 -14.45
N ALA A 282 15.62 2.76 -14.43
CA ALA A 282 16.96 2.17 -14.34
C ALA A 282 17.07 1.25 -13.11
N ALA A 283 16.46 1.63 -11.99
CA ALA A 283 16.41 0.80 -10.79
C ALA A 283 15.76 -0.58 -11.03
N VAL A 284 14.67 -0.64 -11.80
CA VAL A 284 13.98 -1.90 -12.11
C VAL A 284 14.88 -2.83 -12.94
N ALA A 285 15.71 -2.29 -13.82
CA ALA A 285 16.60 -3.07 -14.66
C ALA A 285 17.89 -3.49 -13.94
N VAL A 286 18.47 -2.58 -13.13
CA VAL A 286 19.83 -2.73 -12.58
C VAL A 286 19.84 -3.40 -11.20
N LEU A 287 18.81 -3.20 -10.37
CA LEU A 287 18.84 -3.63 -8.97
C LEU A 287 18.50 -5.13 -8.71
N PRO A 288 17.85 -5.92 -9.58
CA PRO A 288 17.57 -7.32 -9.31
C PRO A 288 18.80 -8.16 -8.95
N PRO A 289 19.97 -8.06 -9.64
CA PRO A 289 21.16 -8.79 -9.25
C PRO A 289 21.75 -8.33 -7.91
N VAL A 290 21.67 -7.05 -7.58
CA VAL A 290 22.12 -6.50 -6.29
C VAL A 290 21.25 -7.04 -5.15
N ARG A 291 19.92 -7.07 -5.35
CA ARG A 291 18.95 -7.62 -4.37
C ARG A 291 19.21 -9.10 -4.05
N ARG A 292 19.74 -9.89 -5.01
CA ARG A 292 20.06 -11.31 -4.78
C ARG A 292 21.28 -11.51 -3.87
N ARG A 293 22.17 -10.52 -3.78
CA ARG A 293 23.42 -10.58 -3.00
C ARG A 293 23.30 -10.00 -1.59
N LEU A 294 22.28 -9.19 -1.33
CA LEU A 294 22.08 -8.49 -0.07
C LEU A 294 20.87 -9.07 0.67
N SER A 295 20.93 -9.06 1.99
CA SER A 295 19.72 -9.27 2.81
C SER A 295 18.73 -8.15 2.57
N ARG A 296 17.44 -8.37 2.87
CA ARG A 296 16.39 -7.34 2.72
C ARG A 296 16.73 -6.06 3.49
N ASP A 297 17.26 -6.19 4.70
CA ASP A 297 17.65 -5.05 5.53
C ASP A 297 18.84 -4.28 4.96
N GLN A 298 19.87 -5.00 4.50
CA GLN A 298 21.03 -4.39 3.84
C GLN A 298 20.65 -3.68 2.54
N PHE A 299 19.77 -4.29 1.73
CA PHE A 299 19.29 -3.69 0.50
C PHE A 299 18.52 -2.39 0.74
N VAL A 300 17.58 -2.39 1.70
CA VAL A 300 16.83 -1.18 2.08
C VAL A 300 17.77 -0.12 2.66
N ALA A 301 18.71 -0.51 3.51
CA ALA A 301 19.67 0.43 4.11
C ALA A 301 20.58 1.08 3.05
N ALA A 302 21.14 0.29 2.13
CA ALA A 302 21.99 0.81 1.05
C ALA A 302 21.24 1.78 0.13
N LEU A 303 19.99 1.49 -0.20
CA LEU A 303 19.18 2.37 -1.03
C LEU A 303 18.69 3.61 -0.27
N THR A 304 18.42 3.51 1.04
CA THR A 304 18.11 4.68 1.86
C THR A 304 19.33 5.60 1.98
N LEU A 305 20.53 5.04 2.13
CA LEU A 305 21.79 5.78 2.06
C LEU A 305 21.95 6.47 0.70
N LEU A 306 21.74 5.74 -0.40
CA LEU A 306 21.81 6.31 -1.76
C LEU A 306 20.82 7.48 -1.93
N HIS A 307 19.59 7.34 -1.40
CA HIS A 307 18.59 8.40 -1.46
C HIS A 307 19.00 9.64 -0.65
N ALA A 308 19.54 9.43 0.56
CA ALA A 308 20.04 10.52 1.40
C ALA A 308 21.20 11.25 0.72
N VAL A 309 22.14 10.53 0.11
CA VAL A 309 23.24 11.11 -0.67
C VAL A 309 22.68 11.89 -1.86
N ALA A 310 21.68 11.37 -2.56
CA ALA A 310 21.03 12.08 -3.67
C ALA A 310 20.40 13.41 -3.24
N ILE A 311 19.74 13.44 -2.05
CA ILE A 311 19.22 14.68 -1.46
C ILE A 311 20.35 15.66 -1.16
N LEU A 312 21.48 15.20 -0.59
CA LEU A 312 22.64 16.05 -0.30
C LEU A 312 23.32 16.59 -1.58
N VAL A 313 23.37 15.79 -2.64
CA VAL A 313 23.83 16.24 -3.97
C VAL A 313 22.91 17.35 -4.51
N LEU A 314 21.60 17.18 -4.41
CA LEU A 314 20.62 18.21 -4.80
C LEU A 314 20.77 19.48 -3.96
N ALA A 315 21.06 19.35 -2.66
CA ALA A 315 21.32 20.48 -1.78
C ALA A 315 22.52 21.32 -2.21
N GLN A 316 23.53 20.71 -2.81
CA GLN A 316 24.77 21.39 -3.27
C GLN A 316 24.77 21.65 -4.78
N ALA A 317 23.70 21.30 -5.50
CA ALA A 317 23.69 21.43 -6.94
C ALA A 317 23.71 22.90 -7.40
N SER A 318 24.76 23.26 -8.15
CA SER A 318 24.96 24.57 -8.76
C SER A 318 24.69 24.59 -10.28
N SER A 319 24.45 23.42 -10.86
CA SER A 319 24.15 23.28 -12.29
C SER A 319 22.98 22.31 -12.53
N PRO A 320 22.20 22.50 -13.62
CA PRO A 320 21.11 21.58 -13.96
C PRO A 320 21.57 20.14 -14.16
N GLY A 321 22.80 19.90 -14.67
CA GLY A 321 23.35 18.57 -14.86
C GLY A 321 23.62 17.84 -13.55
N LEU A 322 24.22 18.52 -12.55
CA LEU A 322 24.45 17.93 -11.22
C LEU A 322 23.14 17.67 -10.49
N ALA A 323 22.18 18.60 -10.59
CA ALA A 323 20.85 18.41 -10.04
C ALA A 323 20.11 17.23 -10.70
N ALA A 324 20.21 17.08 -12.03
CA ALA A 324 19.61 15.94 -12.74
C ALA A 324 20.25 14.60 -12.32
N ALA A 325 21.58 14.57 -12.09
CA ALA A 325 22.25 13.37 -11.57
C ALA A 325 21.76 13.01 -10.15
N GLY A 326 21.64 13.99 -9.26
CA GLY A 326 21.05 13.80 -7.93
C GLY A 326 19.59 13.31 -8.01
N ALA A 327 18.78 13.94 -8.86
CA ALA A 327 17.38 13.56 -9.07
C ALA A 327 17.25 12.12 -9.64
N PHE A 328 18.11 11.72 -10.56
CA PHE A 328 18.17 10.36 -11.12
C PHE A 328 18.47 9.32 -10.03
N LEU A 329 19.53 9.53 -9.25
CA LEU A 329 19.89 8.63 -8.15
C LEU A 329 18.79 8.58 -7.08
N GLY A 330 18.22 9.72 -6.73
CA GLY A 330 17.11 9.83 -5.79
C GLY A 330 15.87 9.09 -6.26
N GLY A 331 15.50 9.22 -7.53
CA GLY A 331 14.38 8.52 -8.14
C GLY A 331 14.58 7.01 -8.17
N ALA A 332 15.79 6.55 -8.52
CA ALA A 332 16.16 5.14 -8.49
C ALA A 332 16.01 4.55 -7.09
N ALA A 333 16.57 5.22 -6.08
CA ALA A 333 16.51 4.77 -4.70
C ALA A 333 15.07 4.82 -4.14
N TRP A 334 14.32 5.90 -4.41
CA TRP A 334 12.95 6.08 -3.95
C TRP A 334 12.04 4.91 -4.35
N ILE A 335 11.98 4.60 -5.65
CA ILE A 335 11.14 3.52 -6.16
C ILE A 335 11.59 2.16 -5.65
N ALA A 336 12.89 1.91 -5.58
CA ALA A 336 13.42 0.63 -5.13
C ALA A 336 13.13 0.35 -3.65
N VAL A 337 13.26 1.37 -2.79
CA VAL A 337 12.94 1.26 -1.35
C VAL A 337 11.43 1.05 -1.16
N LEU A 338 10.58 1.86 -1.83
CA LEU A 338 9.12 1.69 -1.73
C LEU A 338 8.66 0.32 -2.23
N ASN A 339 9.27 -0.18 -3.32
CA ASN A 339 8.96 -1.51 -3.82
C ASN A 339 9.42 -2.61 -2.82
N ALA A 340 10.60 -2.45 -2.21
CA ALA A 340 11.08 -3.38 -1.18
C ALA A 340 10.14 -3.43 0.03
N PHE A 341 9.65 -2.28 0.52
CA PHE A 341 8.65 -2.23 1.59
C PHE A 341 7.31 -2.82 1.18
N THR A 342 6.85 -2.55 -0.04
CA THR A 342 5.61 -3.11 -0.58
C THR A 342 5.67 -4.64 -0.61
N VAL A 343 6.75 -5.21 -1.14
CA VAL A 343 6.96 -6.67 -1.16
C VAL A 343 7.05 -7.24 0.25
N ALA A 344 7.76 -6.56 1.17
CA ALA A 344 7.86 -7.00 2.56
C ALA A 344 6.50 -6.96 3.27
N ALA A 345 5.70 -5.91 3.07
CA ALA A 345 4.33 -5.82 3.58
C ALA A 345 3.45 -6.95 3.04
N GLN A 346 3.45 -7.16 1.71
CA GLN A 346 2.65 -8.23 1.08
C GLN A 346 3.04 -9.62 1.57
N SER A 347 4.35 -9.89 1.73
CA SER A 347 4.83 -11.19 2.20
C SER A 347 4.58 -11.45 3.69
N SER A 348 4.26 -10.43 4.48
CA SER A 348 3.92 -10.54 5.90
C SER A 348 2.43 -10.74 6.17
N LEU A 349 1.59 -10.69 5.14
CA LEU A 349 0.14 -10.67 5.24
C LEU A 349 -0.48 -11.89 4.56
N PRO A 350 -1.25 -12.73 5.28
CA PRO A 350 -2.09 -13.77 4.70
C PRO A 350 -3.11 -13.18 3.71
N ASP A 351 -3.57 -13.99 2.76
CA ASP A 351 -4.48 -13.58 1.68
C ASP A 351 -5.75 -12.87 2.18
N TRP A 352 -6.33 -13.37 3.28
CA TRP A 352 -7.58 -12.88 3.84
C TRP A 352 -7.49 -11.46 4.45
N VAL A 353 -6.29 -11.01 4.88
CA VAL A 353 -6.07 -9.68 5.47
C VAL A 353 -5.19 -8.78 4.59
N ARG A 354 -4.64 -9.33 3.48
CA ARG A 354 -3.66 -8.63 2.64
C ARG A 354 -4.14 -7.27 2.16
N ALA A 355 -5.35 -7.18 1.63
CA ALA A 355 -5.89 -5.91 1.15
C ALA A 355 -5.96 -4.84 2.24
N ARG A 356 -6.40 -5.23 3.45
CA ARG A 356 -6.55 -4.34 4.60
C ARG A 356 -5.20 -3.94 5.18
N GLY A 357 -4.28 -4.89 5.31
CA GLY A 357 -2.91 -4.62 5.78
C GLY A 357 -2.14 -3.72 4.82
N MET A 358 -2.32 -3.92 3.50
CA MET A 358 -1.75 -3.03 2.48
C MET A 358 -2.34 -1.63 2.52
N ALA A 359 -3.64 -1.48 2.84
CA ALA A 359 -4.25 -0.16 3.04
C ALA A 359 -3.65 0.57 4.25
N VAL A 360 -3.40 -0.14 5.37
CA VAL A 360 -2.70 0.41 6.54
C VAL A 360 -1.26 0.82 6.17
N PHE A 361 -0.53 -0.02 5.45
CA PHE A 361 0.82 0.29 4.96
C PHE A 361 0.82 1.58 4.12
N GLN A 362 -0.10 1.66 3.16
CA GLN A 362 -0.20 2.82 2.28
C GLN A 362 -0.56 4.09 3.05
N ALA A 363 -1.51 4.01 3.99
CA ALA A 363 -1.90 5.14 4.84
C ALA A 363 -0.71 5.66 5.67
N VAL A 364 0.06 4.76 6.29
CA VAL A 364 1.22 5.13 7.11
C VAL A 364 2.35 5.73 6.27
N ALA A 365 2.62 5.16 5.09
CA ALA A 365 3.61 5.71 4.15
C ALA A 365 3.20 7.12 3.67
N MET A 366 1.92 7.30 3.32
CA MET A 366 1.38 8.60 2.90
C MET A 366 1.35 9.62 4.04
N ALA A 367 1.07 9.18 5.28
CA ALA A 367 1.18 10.05 6.46
C ALA A 367 2.60 10.56 6.64
N GLY A 368 3.60 9.67 6.54
CA GLY A 368 5.01 10.07 6.59
C GLY A 368 5.36 11.10 5.52
N ALA A 369 4.96 10.86 4.27
CA ALA A 369 5.21 11.78 3.17
C ALA A 369 4.48 13.12 3.32
N THR A 370 3.20 13.10 3.76
CA THR A 370 2.41 14.33 3.99
C THR A 370 3.04 15.18 5.09
N LEU A 371 3.37 14.58 6.24
CA LEU A 371 4.03 15.28 7.34
C LEU A 371 5.40 15.80 6.93
N GLY A 372 6.18 14.97 6.21
CA GLY A 372 7.50 15.33 5.70
C GLY A 372 7.45 16.54 4.77
N SER A 373 6.52 16.59 3.82
CA SER A 373 6.42 17.72 2.89
C SER A 373 6.07 19.03 3.62
N VAL A 374 5.18 18.99 4.63
CA VAL A 374 4.88 20.17 5.47
C VAL A 374 6.11 20.62 6.24
N VAL A 375 6.77 19.69 6.94
CA VAL A 375 7.95 20.02 7.80
C VAL A 375 9.10 20.56 6.96
N TRP A 376 9.46 19.90 5.86
CA TRP A 376 10.58 20.32 5.02
C TRP A 376 10.28 21.60 4.25
N GLY A 377 9.02 21.84 3.86
CA GLY A 377 8.56 23.12 3.34
C GLY A 377 8.70 24.24 4.36
N GLN A 378 8.32 23.97 5.63
CA GLN A 378 8.44 24.93 6.72
C GLN A 378 9.92 25.25 7.06
N VAL A 379 10.78 24.21 7.11
CA VAL A 379 12.23 24.42 7.32
C VAL A 379 12.81 25.25 6.18
N ALA A 380 12.42 24.99 4.92
CA ALA A 380 12.86 25.80 3.79
C ALA A 380 12.40 27.26 3.89
N ALA A 381 11.18 27.52 4.37
CA ALA A 381 10.66 28.89 4.57
C ALA A 381 11.34 29.64 5.71
N MET A 382 11.69 28.94 6.79
CA MET A 382 12.33 29.54 7.97
C MET A 382 13.85 29.73 7.81
N SER A 383 14.46 29.02 6.86
CA SER A 383 15.91 29.06 6.66
C SER A 383 16.27 29.18 5.15
N SER A 384 16.48 28.05 4.50
CA SER A 384 16.71 27.98 3.05
C SER A 384 16.38 26.59 2.51
N ILE A 385 16.20 26.50 1.17
CA ILE A 385 16.01 25.22 0.47
C ILE A 385 17.20 24.28 0.73
N GLU A 386 18.40 24.83 0.74
CA GLU A 386 19.64 24.09 0.99
C GLU A 386 19.68 23.49 2.39
N ILE A 387 19.43 24.30 3.42
CA ILE A 387 19.41 23.84 4.81
C ILE A 387 18.32 22.78 5.01
N SER A 388 17.15 22.96 4.42
CA SER A 388 16.07 21.98 4.47
C SER A 388 16.49 20.64 3.86
N LEU A 389 17.11 20.64 2.69
CA LEU A 389 17.59 19.42 2.04
C LEU A 389 18.75 18.76 2.84
N VAL A 390 19.70 19.55 3.32
CA VAL A 390 20.80 19.02 4.17
C VAL A 390 20.24 18.40 5.43
N ALA A 391 19.30 19.05 6.11
CA ALA A 391 18.66 18.52 7.30
C ALA A 391 17.85 17.25 7.01
N ALA A 392 17.14 17.20 5.86
CA ALA A 392 16.41 15.99 5.44
C ALA A 392 17.36 14.83 5.13
N GLY A 393 18.43 15.08 4.38
CA GLY A 393 19.43 14.06 4.01
C GLY A 393 20.15 13.50 5.25
N THR A 394 20.71 14.38 6.09
CA THR A 394 21.42 13.98 7.33
C THR A 394 20.46 13.36 8.34
N GLY A 395 19.24 13.89 8.48
CA GLY A 395 18.18 13.31 9.31
C GLY A 395 17.79 11.92 8.87
N SER A 396 17.73 11.66 7.54
CA SER A 396 17.48 10.32 6.98
C SER A 396 18.58 9.33 7.38
N LEU A 397 19.86 9.76 7.38
CA LEU A 397 20.98 8.92 7.81
C LEU A 397 20.92 8.62 9.32
N ALA A 398 20.65 9.62 10.15
CA ALA A 398 20.47 9.41 11.58
C ALA A 398 19.28 8.50 11.89
N ALA A 399 18.15 8.71 11.21
CA ALA A 399 16.97 7.88 11.35
C ALA A 399 17.22 6.44 10.92
N LEU A 400 18.02 6.20 9.88
CA LEU A 400 18.40 4.85 9.44
C LEU A 400 19.05 4.06 10.57
N ALA A 401 19.96 4.69 11.35
CA ALA A 401 20.57 4.06 12.51
C ALA A 401 19.54 3.76 13.63
N LEU A 402 18.61 4.69 13.89
CA LEU A 402 17.57 4.52 14.92
C LEU A 402 16.58 3.40 14.57
N VAL A 403 16.20 3.28 13.27
CA VAL A 403 15.24 2.26 12.83
C VAL A 403 15.90 0.92 12.50
N ALA A 404 17.23 0.78 12.60
CA ALA A 404 17.96 -0.47 12.31
C ALA A 404 17.48 -1.65 13.19
N ARG A 405 16.99 -1.36 14.42
CA ARG A 405 16.39 -2.36 15.32
C ARG A 405 15.10 -3.01 14.76
N PHE A 406 14.39 -2.32 13.87
CA PHE A 406 13.19 -2.82 13.23
C PHE A 406 13.57 -3.60 11.96
N ARG A 407 13.83 -4.90 12.09
CA ARG A 407 14.26 -5.73 10.96
C ARG A 407 13.10 -6.08 10.04
N VAL A 408 13.25 -5.81 8.74
CA VAL A 408 12.29 -6.15 7.69
C VAL A 408 12.55 -7.56 7.13
N GLY A 409 13.76 -8.07 7.29
CA GLY A 409 14.15 -9.43 6.93
C GLY A 409 14.04 -10.35 8.13
N THR A 410 13.16 -11.34 8.11
CA THR A 410 13.18 -12.44 9.07
C THR A 410 14.01 -13.60 8.50
N LYS A 411 14.74 -14.31 9.37
CA LYS A 411 15.48 -15.55 8.99
C LYS A 411 14.51 -16.69 8.62
N ARG A 412 13.24 -16.59 9.04
CA ARG A 412 12.21 -17.59 8.83
C ARG A 412 11.17 -17.03 7.86
N GLU A 413 11.01 -17.63 6.71
CA GLU A 413 9.88 -17.39 5.84
C GLU A 413 8.65 -18.06 6.46
N PHE A 414 7.63 -17.28 6.78
CA PHE A 414 6.35 -17.80 7.25
C PHE A 414 5.61 -18.43 6.08
N ASP A 415 5.20 -19.67 6.23
CA ASP A 415 4.35 -20.33 5.24
C ASP A 415 2.89 -19.89 5.46
N LEU A 416 2.49 -18.85 4.74
CA LEU A 416 1.14 -18.29 4.78
C LEU A 416 0.19 -18.97 3.78
N THR A 417 0.53 -20.18 3.28
CA THR A 417 -0.34 -20.95 2.39
C THR A 417 -1.64 -21.30 3.12
N PRO A 418 -2.82 -20.93 2.56
CA PRO A 418 -4.10 -21.25 3.17
C PRO A 418 -4.31 -22.77 3.24
N ILE A 419 -4.65 -23.28 4.41
CA ILE A 419 -5.03 -24.68 4.60
C ILE A 419 -6.54 -24.76 4.71
N ARG A 420 -7.15 -25.67 3.98
CA ARG A 420 -8.55 -26.02 4.16
C ARG A 420 -8.66 -27.11 5.24
N VAL A 421 -8.99 -26.69 6.44
CA VAL A 421 -9.46 -27.63 7.46
C VAL A 421 -10.97 -27.78 7.23
N PRO A 422 -11.50 -29.01 7.09
CA PRO A 422 -12.94 -29.18 7.04
C PRO A 422 -13.57 -28.56 8.29
N ALA A 423 -14.45 -27.60 8.13
CA ALA A 423 -15.16 -26.95 9.23
C ALA A 423 -16.32 -27.81 9.76
N GLU A 424 -16.21 -29.13 9.66
CA GLU A 424 -17.15 -30.05 10.28
C GLU A 424 -16.87 -30.15 11.78
N PHE A 425 -17.21 -29.06 12.50
CA PHE A 425 -17.55 -29.23 13.90
C PHE A 425 -18.94 -29.84 13.91
N ALA A 426 -19.04 -31.10 14.35
CA ALA A 426 -20.30 -31.67 14.73
C ALA A 426 -20.84 -30.87 15.93
N THR A 427 -21.53 -29.77 15.65
CA THR A 427 -22.29 -29.06 16.67
C THR A 427 -23.65 -29.75 16.76
N GLU A 428 -23.95 -30.34 17.93
CA GLU A 428 -25.27 -30.88 18.22
C GLU A 428 -26.32 -29.75 18.30
N LEU A 429 -25.88 -28.53 18.57
CA LEU A 429 -26.71 -27.33 18.63
C LEU A 429 -26.75 -26.63 17.27
N ALA A 430 -27.94 -26.25 16.83
CA ALA A 430 -28.12 -25.33 15.69
C ALA A 430 -27.74 -23.91 16.13
N VAL A 431 -26.49 -23.50 15.82
CA VAL A 431 -25.97 -22.20 16.21
C VAL A 431 -26.20 -21.18 15.10
N GLU A 432 -26.86 -20.06 15.42
CA GLU A 432 -27.01 -18.95 14.48
C GLU A 432 -25.69 -18.19 14.30
N HIS A 433 -25.46 -17.62 13.12
CA HIS A 433 -24.22 -16.94 12.76
C HIS A 433 -23.86 -15.76 13.68
N GLU A 434 -24.85 -15.03 14.17
CA GLU A 434 -24.70 -13.84 15.02
C GLU A 434 -24.64 -14.18 16.52
N GLN A 435 -24.84 -15.44 16.91
CA GLN A 435 -24.76 -15.83 18.31
C GLN A 435 -23.35 -15.68 18.87
N GLY A 436 -23.25 -15.19 20.09
CA GLY A 436 -21.98 -14.98 20.80
C GLY A 436 -22.12 -14.09 22.04
N PRO A 437 -21.01 -13.78 22.69
CA PRO A 437 -19.64 -14.21 22.41
C PRO A 437 -19.41 -15.73 22.52
N VAL A 438 -18.43 -16.21 21.76
CA VAL A 438 -18.01 -17.61 21.75
C VAL A 438 -16.73 -17.76 22.57
N LEU A 439 -16.76 -18.61 23.60
CA LEU A 439 -15.58 -19.02 24.36
C LEU A 439 -15.04 -20.32 23.77
N VAL A 440 -13.76 -20.34 23.44
CA VAL A 440 -13.04 -21.54 22.99
C VAL A 440 -12.04 -21.92 24.07
N THR A 441 -12.07 -23.17 24.53
CA THR A 441 -11.08 -23.73 25.46
C THR A 441 -10.28 -24.83 24.79
N VAL A 442 -8.99 -24.89 25.09
CA VAL A 442 -8.07 -25.95 24.63
C VAL A 442 -7.31 -26.46 25.84
N GLU A 443 -7.47 -27.77 26.14
CA GLU A 443 -6.87 -28.39 27.31
C GLU A 443 -5.60 -29.14 26.94
N TYR A 444 -4.55 -28.90 27.74
CA TYR A 444 -3.24 -29.56 27.60
C TYR A 444 -2.88 -30.20 28.94
N LEU A 445 -2.40 -31.44 28.90
CA LEU A 445 -1.73 -32.10 30.01
C LEU A 445 -0.23 -32.18 29.66
N ILE A 446 0.60 -31.46 30.39
CA ILE A 446 2.05 -31.37 30.11
C ILE A 446 2.89 -31.81 31.31
N ASP A 447 4.16 -32.12 31.06
CA ASP A 447 5.12 -32.30 32.14
C ASP A 447 5.33 -30.94 32.86
N PRO A 448 5.06 -30.87 34.20
CA PRO A 448 5.27 -29.64 34.97
C PRO A 448 6.69 -29.07 34.88
N ALA A 449 7.70 -29.90 34.66
CA ALA A 449 9.09 -29.45 34.50
C ALA A 449 9.32 -28.63 33.22
N ARG A 450 8.46 -28.79 32.19
CA ARG A 450 8.52 -28.06 30.90
C ARG A 450 7.57 -26.87 30.84
N SER A 451 7.00 -26.44 31.97
CA SER A 451 5.98 -25.35 31.99
C SER A 451 6.50 -24.02 31.47
N GLU A 452 7.76 -23.65 31.70
CA GLU A 452 8.34 -22.42 31.17
C GLU A 452 8.53 -22.48 29.65
N GLU A 453 8.98 -23.60 29.12
CA GLU A 453 9.14 -23.82 27.68
C GLU A 453 7.77 -23.76 26.98
N PHE A 454 6.76 -24.42 27.56
CA PHE A 454 5.38 -24.36 27.09
C PHE A 454 4.83 -22.93 27.10
N ALA A 455 5.04 -22.17 28.17
CA ALA A 455 4.61 -20.78 28.26
C ALA A 455 5.24 -19.90 27.15
N GLY A 456 6.47 -20.18 26.76
CA GLY A 456 7.14 -19.53 25.64
C GLY A 456 6.40 -19.76 24.31
N VAL A 457 6.00 -20.99 24.00
CA VAL A 457 5.20 -21.33 22.81
C VAL A 457 3.79 -20.73 22.90
N MET A 458 3.18 -20.73 24.09
CA MET A 458 1.85 -20.15 24.32
C MET A 458 1.83 -18.62 24.17
N ALA A 459 2.96 -17.94 24.36
CA ALA A 459 3.07 -16.52 24.05
C ALA A 459 2.95 -16.25 22.52
N GLU A 460 3.39 -17.18 21.67
CA GLU A 460 3.14 -17.12 20.21
C GLU A 460 1.65 -17.35 19.92
N SER A 461 1.02 -18.36 20.57
CA SER A 461 -0.41 -18.64 20.44
C SER A 461 -1.25 -17.41 20.82
N ARG A 462 -0.92 -16.74 21.93
CA ARG A 462 -1.59 -15.48 22.32
C ARG A 462 -1.55 -14.44 21.21
N ARG A 463 -0.37 -14.15 20.66
CA ARG A 463 -0.22 -13.18 19.57
C ARG A 463 -1.06 -13.57 18.37
N PHE A 464 -1.01 -14.83 17.98
CA PHE A 464 -1.80 -15.39 16.89
C PHE A 464 -3.32 -15.23 17.13
N ARG A 465 -3.86 -15.75 18.22
CA ARG A 465 -5.31 -15.68 18.52
C ARG A 465 -5.82 -14.24 18.52
N LEU A 466 -5.08 -13.35 19.15
CA LEU A 466 -5.43 -11.95 19.21
C LEU A 466 -5.30 -11.24 17.84
N SER A 467 -4.40 -11.65 16.96
CA SER A 467 -4.30 -11.11 15.59
C SER A 467 -5.45 -11.59 14.70
N MET A 468 -6.00 -12.78 14.99
CA MET A 468 -7.15 -13.36 14.30
C MET A 468 -8.51 -12.86 14.81
N GLY A 469 -8.52 -11.87 15.72
CA GLY A 469 -9.75 -11.22 16.18
C GLY A 469 -10.29 -11.74 17.50
N ALA A 470 -9.56 -12.55 18.25
CA ALA A 470 -9.94 -12.87 19.63
C ALA A 470 -9.97 -11.59 20.47
N THR A 471 -11.04 -11.42 21.24
CA THR A 471 -11.26 -10.27 22.13
C THR A 471 -10.54 -10.42 23.46
N TYR A 472 -10.37 -11.64 23.90
CA TYR A 472 -9.64 -12.03 25.10
C TYR A 472 -8.82 -13.29 24.84
N TRP A 473 -7.72 -13.46 25.57
CA TRP A 473 -6.92 -14.68 25.61
C TRP A 473 -6.28 -14.86 27.00
N GLY A 474 -6.31 -16.08 27.53
CA GLY A 474 -5.69 -16.45 28.79
C GLY A 474 -5.15 -17.88 28.75
N LEU A 475 -4.07 -18.11 29.50
CA LEU A 475 -3.55 -19.43 29.82
C LEU A 475 -3.71 -19.66 31.33
N PHE A 476 -4.47 -20.66 31.71
CA PHE A 476 -4.73 -21.02 33.10
C PHE A 476 -4.05 -22.32 33.43
N ARG A 477 -3.55 -22.41 34.65
CA ARG A 477 -3.00 -23.64 35.24
C ARG A 477 -3.95 -24.12 36.28
N ASP A 478 -4.25 -25.42 36.30
CA ASP A 478 -5.09 -26.04 37.31
C ASP A 478 -4.34 -26.05 38.65
N ALA A 479 -4.97 -25.49 39.69
CA ALA A 479 -4.40 -25.44 41.03
C ALA A 479 -4.29 -26.84 41.70
N SER A 480 -5.16 -27.76 41.27
CA SER A 480 -5.19 -29.13 41.79
C SER A 480 -4.31 -30.10 40.99
N ASN A 481 -4.05 -29.79 39.73
CA ASN A 481 -3.21 -30.59 38.84
C ASN A 481 -2.17 -29.68 38.12
N PRO A 482 -0.94 -29.58 38.65
CA PRO A 482 0.10 -28.69 38.12
C PRO A 482 0.49 -28.93 36.67
N GLY A 483 0.20 -30.10 36.13
CA GLY A 483 0.45 -30.43 34.71
C GLY A 483 -0.69 -30.05 33.78
N ARG A 484 -1.88 -29.70 34.30
CA ARG A 484 -3.03 -29.35 33.46
C ARG A 484 -3.08 -27.85 33.17
N PHE A 485 -3.09 -27.47 31.87
CA PHE A 485 -3.21 -26.11 31.40
C PHE A 485 -4.42 -25.97 30.49
N VAL A 486 -5.10 -24.83 30.58
CA VAL A 486 -6.24 -24.49 29.74
C VAL A 486 -5.94 -23.16 29.03
N GLU A 487 -5.76 -23.22 27.70
CA GLU A 487 -5.81 -22.05 26.86
C GLU A 487 -7.28 -21.67 26.66
N HIS A 488 -7.67 -20.44 26.95
CA HIS A 488 -8.98 -19.98 26.56
C HIS A 488 -8.92 -18.64 25.81
N PHE A 489 -9.80 -18.47 24.83
CA PHE A 489 -9.98 -17.21 24.12
C PHE A 489 -11.44 -17.01 23.73
N THR A 490 -11.85 -15.75 23.64
CA THR A 490 -13.20 -15.37 23.25
C THR A 490 -13.21 -14.69 21.88
N VAL A 491 -14.28 -14.95 21.12
CA VAL A 491 -14.54 -14.37 19.80
C VAL A 491 -15.93 -13.74 19.81
N GLY A 492 -16.14 -12.68 19.04
CA GLY A 492 -17.37 -11.89 19.09
C GLY A 492 -18.63 -12.68 18.74
N THR A 493 -18.60 -13.45 17.64
CA THR A 493 -19.75 -14.23 17.15
C THR A 493 -19.32 -15.60 16.62
N TRP A 494 -20.30 -16.50 16.42
CA TRP A 494 -20.06 -17.81 15.82
C TRP A 494 -19.51 -17.69 14.38
N VAL A 495 -20.03 -16.76 13.59
CA VAL A 495 -19.50 -16.53 12.23
C VAL A 495 -18.06 -16.04 12.25
N ASP A 496 -17.65 -15.24 13.23
CA ASP A 496 -16.25 -14.83 13.37
C ASP A 496 -15.35 -16.03 13.72
N ARG A 497 -15.86 -16.97 14.50
CA ARG A 497 -15.15 -18.22 14.80
C ARG A 497 -14.98 -19.09 13.55
N LEU A 498 -16.02 -19.27 12.75
CA LEU A 498 -15.94 -20.00 11.49
C LEU A 498 -14.93 -19.36 10.53
N ARG A 499 -14.95 -18.03 10.43
CA ARG A 499 -13.96 -17.26 9.62
C ARG A 499 -12.52 -17.46 10.11
N GLN A 500 -12.30 -17.58 11.44
CA GLN A 500 -10.94 -17.86 11.95
C GLN A 500 -10.42 -19.20 11.45
N ILE A 501 -11.27 -20.20 11.32
CA ILE A 501 -10.89 -21.54 10.84
C ILE A 501 -10.62 -21.53 9.33
N GLU A 502 -11.47 -20.86 8.55
CA GLU A 502 -11.25 -20.71 7.11
C GLU A 502 -9.96 -19.92 6.76
N ARG A 503 -9.44 -19.15 7.72
CA ARG A 503 -8.25 -18.28 7.57
C ARG A 503 -6.95 -18.93 8.03
N LEU A 504 -6.97 -20.18 8.47
CA LEU A 504 -5.77 -20.88 8.94
C LEU A 504 -4.76 -21.06 7.81
N THR A 505 -3.50 -20.90 8.16
CA THR A 505 -2.34 -21.07 7.27
C THR A 505 -1.47 -22.25 7.71
N ALA A 506 -0.52 -22.66 6.89
CA ALA A 506 0.45 -23.71 7.23
C ALA A 506 1.26 -23.38 8.49
N GLU A 507 1.61 -22.10 8.69
CA GLU A 507 2.31 -21.64 9.91
C GLU A 507 1.45 -21.82 11.16
N ASP A 508 0.12 -21.65 11.05
CA ASP A 508 -0.81 -21.80 12.16
C ASP A 508 -0.92 -23.27 12.58
N VAL A 509 -0.90 -24.19 11.61
CA VAL A 509 -0.86 -25.64 11.86
C VAL A 509 0.47 -26.02 12.49
N ALA A 510 1.60 -25.51 11.98
CA ALA A 510 2.90 -25.76 12.60
C ALA A 510 2.99 -25.24 14.05
N LEU A 511 2.30 -24.14 14.38
CA LEU A 511 2.17 -23.69 15.77
C LEU A 511 1.31 -24.63 16.59
N TRP A 512 0.22 -25.15 16.02
CA TRP A 512 -0.63 -26.16 16.68
C TRP A 512 0.16 -27.43 16.98
N ASP A 513 0.94 -27.95 16.01
CA ASP A 513 1.75 -29.15 16.18
C ASP A 513 2.78 -28.95 17.30
N ARG A 514 3.52 -27.83 17.31
CA ARG A 514 4.47 -27.51 18.40
C ARG A 514 3.83 -27.43 19.78
N LYS A 515 2.58 -26.96 19.90
CA LYS A 515 1.84 -26.95 21.18
C LYS A 515 1.43 -28.36 21.59
N SER A 516 0.99 -29.15 20.61
CA SER A 516 0.55 -30.52 20.83
C SER A 516 1.69 -31.47 21.24
N GLU A 517 2.95 -31.19 20.84
CA GLU A 517 4.15 -31.94 21.29
C GLU A 517 4.38 -31.90 22.80
N PHE A 518 3.85 -30.90 23.50
CA PHE A 518 3.94 -30.84 24.96
C PHE A 518 2.88 -31.71 25.65
N HIS A 519 1.83 -32.12 24.93
CA HIS A 519 0.75 -32.87 25.49
C HIS A 519 1.15 -34.35 25.75
N ILE A 520 1.08 -34.78 26.97
CA ILE A 520 1.41 -36.15 27.42
C ILE A 520 0.19 -36.99 27.78
N GLY A 521 -1.02 -36.44 27.62
CA GLY A 521 -2.26 -37.15 27.89
C GLY A 521 -2.51 -38.31 26.92
N PRO A 522 -3.28 -39.33 27.33
CA PRO A 522 -3.59 -40.48 26.49
C PRO A 522 -4.57 -40.12 25.34
N GLU A 523 -5.37 -39.06 25.52
CA GLU A 523 -6.33 -38.58 24.53
C GLU A 523 -5.78 -37.37 23.80
N PRO A 524 -6.22 -37.11 22.55
CA PRO A 524 -5.82 -35.90 21.82
C PRO A 524 -6.19 -34.61 22.56
N VAL A 525 -5.49 -33.53 22.28
CA VAL A 525 -5.80 -32.19 22.80
C VAL A 525 -7.26 -31.85 22.53
N LEU A 526 -8.04 -31.64 23.60
CA LEU A 526 -9.48 -31.36 23.53
C LEU A 526 -9.72 -29.87 23.28
N MET A 527 -10.45 -29.55 22.22
CA MET A 527 -10.94 -28.20 21.93
C MET A 527 -12.46 -28.15 22.08
N THR A 528 -12.95 -27.29 22.97
CA THR A 528 -14.38 -27.14 23.25
C THR A 528 -14.85 -25.73 22.94
N HIS A 529 -16.06 -25.59 22.41
CA HIS A 529 -16.69 -24.33 22.08
C HIS A 529 -17.90 -24.11 22.97
N PHE A 530 -17.96 -22.95 23.62
CA PHE A 530 -19.10 -22.54 24.46
C PHE A 530 -19.68 -21.26 23.86
N ILE A 531 -21.00 -21.20 23.78
CA ILE A 531 -21.74 -20.02 23.32
C ILE A 531 -22.38 -19.40 24.55
N MET A 532 -22.22 -18.08 24.68
CA MET A 532 -22.80 -17.36 25.80
C MET A 532 -24.32 -17.40 25.74
N GLU A 533 -24.96 -17.95 26.76
CA GLU A 533 -26.41 -17.91 26.94
C GLU A 533 -26.81 -16.58 27.61
N PRO A 534 -27.76 -15.83 27.07
CA PRO A 534 -28.27 -14.64 27.72
C PRO A 534 -29.11 -15.03 28.95
N VAL A 535 -28.58 -14.74 30.15
CA VAL A 535 -29.25 -15.04 31.42
C VAL A 535 -30.42 -14.07 31.67
N ASP A 536 -30.34 -12.86 31.15
CA ASP A 536 -31.38 -11.85 31.23
C ASP A 536 -32.13 -11.71 29.89
N LYS A 537 -33.18 -12.53 29.70
CA LYS A 537 -34.27 -12.23 28.75
C LYS A 537 -35.28 -11.34 29.47
N ARG A 538 -35.08 -10.02 29.48
CA ARG A 538 -36.16 -9.07 29.73
C ARG A 538 -36.55 -8.40 28.41
#